data_3502b95c74ce12b15e1980568e420304
#
_entry.id   3502b95c74ce12b15e1980568e420304
#
_cell.length_a   1.000
_cell.length_b   1.000
_cell.length_c   1.000
_cell.angle_alpha   90.00
_cell.angle_beta   90.00
_cell.angle_gamma   90.00
#
_symmetry.space_group_name_H-M   'P 1'
#
loop_
_entity.id
_entity.type
_entity.pdbx_description
1 polymer ?
#
loop_
_entity_poly.entity_id
_entity_poly.type
_entity_poly.pdbx_seq_one_letter_code
_entity_poly.pdbx_strand_id
1 'polypeptide(L)'
;MSVELRPLGVACNIQCQYCYQNPQRDAGNVPRTYDLDAMKAAVVREGGPFTLFGGEGLLVPEADLEDLWAWGLEQFGSNSLQTNGVLINDAHVRMFRQYNVQVGISLDGPGELNDARWAGTLERTREATAKTEASIERLCREGMPPSLIVTLHRGNASADKLPVMHDWFRRLDAMGVTSVRLHVLEVDSEDVGTVYALTTEENVLAFSSFARLEAELTTLRLDLFDDLRNLLVGTDDDTTCVWNACDPYTTRAVQGVEGTGQASNCGRTNKDGIDFVKAARPGFERYLALYMTPQEHGGCSGCRFFLMCKGQCPGTAIDGDWRNRTEHCDLWKTLFRAQEEQFLDRGEVPLSASPDRRGIEQAFLALWAQGESTSIAGVRRWMDERGNAAGQTTGPSGREGGEAHGDTHGDTPHGDA
;
A
#
# COMPACT_ATOMS: atom_id res chain seq x y z
N MET A 1 -2.01 -10.30 1.31
CA MET A 1 -2.09 -9.01 2.04
C MET A 1 -1.82 -9.28 3.51
N SER A 2 -1.07 -8.41 4.20
CA SER A 2 -0.72 -8.57 5.61
C SER A 2 -1.74 -7.83 6.49
N VAL A 3 -2.06 -8.40 7.65
CA VAL A 3 -2.90 -7.77 8.68
C VAL A 3 -2.01 -6.85 9.52
N GLU A 4 -2.40 -5.58 9.71
CA GLU A 4 -1.74 -4.68 10.66
C GLU A 4 -2.18 -5.04 12.09
N LEU A 5 -1.30 -5.65 12.88
CA LEU A 5 -1.58 -6.03 14.26
C LEU A 5 -1.09 -4.96 15.22
N ARG A 6 -1.98 -4.35 15.98
CA ARG A 6 -1.74 -3.18 16.85
C ARG A 6 -2.08 -3.46 18.31
N PRO A 7 -1.24 -4.22 19.06
CA PRO A 7 -1.55 -4.61 20.46
C PRO A 7 -1.79 -3.43 21.39
N LEU A 8 -0.97 -2.38 21.25
CA LEU A 8 -1.02 -1.17 22.07
C LEU A 8 -1.57 0.05 21.31
N GLY A 9 -2.40 -0.20 20.26
CA GLY A 9 -2.99 0.86 19.45
C GLY A 9 -1.92 1.79 18.88
N VAL A 10 -2.02 3.09 19.19
CA VAL A 10 -1.07 4.12 18.73
C VAL A 10 -0.05 4.54 19.79
N ALA A 11 0.12 3.76 20.88
CA ALA A 11 1.15 4.01 21.89
C ALA A 11 2.56 3.94 21.27
N CYS A 12 3.40 4.94 21.54
CA CYS A 12 4.73 5.06 20.97
C CYS A 12 5.71 5.67 21.98
N ASN A 13 6.99 5.32 21.88
CA ASN A 13 8.08 5.86 22.69
C ASN A 13 8.67 7.17 22.12
N ILE A 14 8.26 7.58 20.91
CA ILE A 14 8.57 8.88 20.29
C ILE A 14 7.28 9.56 19.83
N GLN A 15 7.36 10.86 19.53
CA GLN A 15 6.23 11.71 19.17
C GLN A 15 6.55 12.47 17.88
N CYS A 16 6.62 11.75 16.74
CA CYS A 16 6.86 12.38 15.43
C CYS A 16 5.89 13.53 15.22
N GLN A 17 6.40 14.72 14.87
CA GLN A 17 5.62 15.96 14.83
C GLN A 17 4.57 15.97 13.71
N TYR A 18 4.77 15.14 12.68
CA TYR A 18 3.87 14.97 11.54
C TYR A 18 3.11 13.62 11.58
N CYS A 19 3.11 12.88 12.70
CA CYS A 19 2.52 11.55 12.75
C CYS A 19 1.00 11.59 12.52
N TYR A 20 0.52 10.92 11.48
CA TYR A 20 -0.91 10.82 11.17
C TYR A 20 -1.73 10.13 12.29
N GLN A 21 -1.07 9.50 13.26
CA GLN A 21 -1.70 8.90 14.43
C GLN A 21 -1.78 9.86 15.63
N ASN A 22 -1.26 11.08 15.53
CA ASN A 22 -1.36 12.06 16.63
C ASN A 22 -2.80 12.34 17.05
N PRO A 23 -3.78 12.54 16.11
CA PRO A 23 -5.18 12.75 16.50
C PRO A 23 -5.76 11.59 17.33
N GLN A 24 -5.42 10.34 17.00
CA GLN A 24 -5.85 9.17 17.76
C GLN A 24 -5.21 9.11 19.15
N ARG A 25 -3.93 9.48 19.23
CA ARG A 25 -3.18 9.53 20.49
C ARG A 25 -3.75 10.61 21.41
N ASP A 26 -4.05 11.78 20.86
CA ASP A 26 -4.65 12.90 21.58
C ASP A 26 -6.07 12.58 22.04
N ALA A 27 -6.81 11.79 21.28
CA ALA A 27 -8.11 11.25 21.66
C ALA A 27 -8.04 10.14 22.73
N GLY A 28 -6.81 9.72 23.13
CA GLY A 28 -6.60 8.73 24.18
C GLY A 28 -6.61 7.26 23.73
N ASN A 29 -6.48 6.99 22.43
CA ASN A 29 -6.38 5.61 21.91
C ASN A 29 -4.97 5.02 22.16
N VAL A 30 -4.62 4.89 23.42
CA VAL A 30 -3.37 4.30 23.92
C VAL A 30 -3.68 3.22 24.96
N PRO A 31 -4.22 2.07 24.52
CA PRO A 31 -4.56 0.98 25.43
C PRO A 31 -3.31 0.48 26.16
N ARG A 32 -3.49 0.05 27.42
CA ARG A 32 -2.42 -0.48 28.26
C ARG A 32 -2.47 -2.00 28.38
N THR A 33 -3.53 -2.61 27.89
CA THR A 33 -3.78 -4.05 27.96
C THR A 33 -4.24 -4.56 26.59
N TYR A 34 -3.91 -5.79 26.30
CA TYR A 34 -4.31 -6.51 25.10
C TYR A 34 -4.57 -7.98 25.44
N ASP A 35 -5.17 -8.71 24.51
CA ASP A 35 -5.49 -10.12 24.61
C ASP A 35 -4.83 -10.85 23.42
N LEU A 36 -3.77 -11.60 23.70
CA LEU A 36 -3.00 -12.33 22.67
C LEU A 36 -3.86 -13.35 21.93
N ASP A 37 -4.73 -14.09 22.65
CA ASP A 37 -5.55 -15.13 22.04
C ASP A 37 -6.64 -14.51 21.16
N ALA A 38 -7.26 -13.44 21.62
CA ALA A 38 -8.22 -12.68 20.81
C ALA A 38 -7.58 -12.10 19.53
N MET A 39 -6.37 -11.55 19.63
CA MET A 39 -5.60 -11.06 18.49
C MET A 39 -5.25 -12.16 17.50
N LYS A 40 -4.70 -13.31 17.98
CA LYS A 40 -4.37 -14.48 17.15
C LYS A 40 -5.61 -15.00 16.41
N ALA A 41 -6.73 -15.14 17.12
CA ALA A 41 -8.00 -15.55 16.52
C ALA A 41 -8.50 -14.56 15.46
N ALA A 42 -8.32 -13.26 15.70
CA ALA A 42 -8.68 -12.22 14.74
C ALA A 42 -7.80 -12.27 13.48
N VAL A 43 -6.48 -12.42 13.61
CA VAL A 43 -5.55 -12.55 12.46
C VAL A 43 -5.92 -13.76 11.60
N VAL A 44 -6.25 -14.90 12.21
CA VAL A 44 -6.72 -16.10 11.49
C VAL A 44 -8.02 -15.81 10.73
N ARG A 45 -8.97 -15.14 11.36
CA ARG A 45 -10.25 -14.76 10.74
C ARG A 45 -10.05 -13.84 9.54
N GLU A 46 -9.07 -12.92 9.61
CA GLU A 46 -8.74 -12.02 8.52
C GLU A 46 -7.94 -12.70 7.38
N GLY A 47 -7.42 -13.90 7.61
CA GLY A 47 -6.92 -14.82 6.58
C GLY A 47 -5.54 -14.52 6.02
N GLY A 48 -4.65 -13.89 6.78
CA GLY A 48 -3.31 -13.57 6.29
C GLY A 48 -2.24 -13.53 7.38
N PRO A 49 -0.95 -13.48 6.98
CA PRO A 49 0.12 -13.16 7.91
C PRO A 49 -0.06 -11.75 8.45
N PHE A 50 0.57 -11.45 9.56
CA PHE A 50 0.48 -10.13 10.16
C PHE A 50 1.81 -9.38 10.13
N THR A 51 1.71 -8.07 10.16
CA THR A 51 2.81 -7.16 10.50
C THR A 51 2.50 -6.57 11.88
N LEU A 52 3.39 -6.78 12.84
CA LEU A 52 3.30 -6.08 14.11
C LEU A 52 3.52 -4.59 13.86
N PHE A 53 2.51 -3.80 14.17
CA PHE A 53 2.39 -2.41 13.78
C PHE A 53 1.80 -1.57 14.92
N GLY A 54 1.47 -0.32 14.68
CA GLY A 54 0.82 0.57 15.64
C GLY A 54 1.63 1.84 15.85
N GLY A 55 1.72 2.35 17.08
CA GLY A 55 2.67 3.40 17.43
C GLY A 55 4.09 2.86 17.43
N GLU A 56 4.39 1.94 18.36
CA GLU A 56 5.65 1.20 18.40
C GLU A 56 5.41 -0.23 18.91
N GLY A 57 5.59 -1.20 18.01
CA GLY A 57 5.35 -2.61 18.31
C GLY A 57 6.27 -3.21 19.38
N LEU A 58 7.50 -2.71 19.50
CA LEU A 58 8.48 -3.18 20.48
C LEU A 58 8.24 -2.67 21.91
N LEU A 59 7.14 -1.95 22.16
CA LEU A 59 6.63 -1.70 23.52
C LEU A 59 5.92 -2.91 24.13
N VAL A 60 5.57 -3.90 23.33
CA VAL A 60 5.03 -5.18 23.80
C VAL A 60 6.14 -5.93 24.55
N PRO A 61 5.88 -6.52 25.74
CA PRO A 61 6.86 -7.30 26.48
C PRO A 61 7.50 -8.42 25.67
N GLU A 62 8.81 -8.66 25.89
CA GLU A 62 9.58 -9.64 25.11
C GLU A 62 8.96 -11.06 25.15
N ALA A 63 8.40 -11.48 26.30
CA ALA A 63 7.74 -12.79 26.41
C ALA A 63 6.50 -12.90 25.51
N ASP A 64 5.73 -11.83 25.38
CA ASP A 64 4.54 -11.79 24.55
C ASP A 64 4.91 -11.67 23.05
N LEU A 65 6.00 -10.97 22.73
CA LEU A 65 6.58 -10.94 21.38
C LEU A 65 7.05 -12.34 20.98
N GLU A 66 7.72 -13.05 21.89
CA GLU A 66 8.19 -14.41 21.63
C GLU A 66 7.03 -15.37 21.35
N ASP A 67 5.98 -15.34 22.19
CA ASP A 67 4.76 -16.14 21.97
C ASP A 67 4.07 -15.81 20.65
N LEU A 68 3.93 -14.51 20.33
CA LEU A 68 3.28 -14.06 19.11
C LEU A 68 4.08 -14.49 17.87
N TRP A 69 5.40 -14.30 17.86
CA TRP A 69 6.23 -14.64 16.71
C TRP A 69 6.47 -16.14 16.56
N ALA A 70 6.53 -16.91 17.65
CA ALA A 70 6.55 -18.37 17.58
C ALA A 70 5.28 -18.91 16.93
N TRP A 71 4.12 -18.42 17.36
CA TRP A 71 2.84 -18.74 16.76
C TRP A 71 2.77 -18.32 15.28
N GLY A 72 3.19 -17.08 14.96
CA GLY A 72 3.17 -16.57 13.60
C GLY A 72 4.07 -17.36 12.65
N LEU A 73 5.25 -17.81 13.10
CA LEU A 73 6.13 -18.68 12.33
C LEU A 73 5.46 -20.04 12.04
N GLU A 74 4.78 -20.62 13.03
CA GLU A 74 4.05 -21.89 12.87
C GLU A 74 2.89 -21.74 11.86
N GLN A 75 2.12 -20.66 11.94
CA GLN A 75 0.92 -20.46 11.11
C GLN A 75 1.23 -20.01 9.69
N PHE A 76 2.23 -19.14 9.51
CA PHE A 76 2.46 -18.40 8.26
C PHE A 76 3.88 -18.58 7.68
N GLY A 77 4.80 -19.22 8.40
CA GLY A 77 6.19 -19.43 7.97
C GLY A 77 7.10 -18.21 8.12
N SER A 78 6.56 -17.05 8.43
CA SER A 78 7.33 -15.81 8.67
C SER A 78 6.51 -14.81 9.47
N ASN A 79 7.20 -13.80 10.00
CA ASN A 79 6.62 -12.67 10.71
C ASN A 79 7.11 -11.36 10.11
N SER A 80 6.41 -10.26 10.40
CA SER A 80 6.84 -8.92 10.01
C SER A 80 6.66 -7.93 11.16
N LEU A 81 7.53 -6.94 11.21
CA LEU A 81 7.53 -5.86 12.20
C LEU A 81 7.78 -4.53 11.50
N GLN A 82 7.00 -3.49 11.86
CA GLN A 82 7.32 -2.10 11.56
C GLN A 82 7.64 -1.37 12.86
N THR A 83 8.83 -0.80 12.97
CA THR A 83 9.33 -0.14 14.19
C THR A 83 10.06 1.17 13.88
N ASN A 84 10.20 2.04 14.86
CA ASN A 84 11.11 3.18 14.78
C ASN A 84 12.59 2.79 15.08
N GLY A 85 12.86 1.55 15.44
CA GLY A 85 14.20 1.00 15.64
C GLY A 85 14.89 1.36 16.96
N VAL A 86 14.35 2.29 17.74
CA VAL A 86 15.01 2.83 18.98
C VAL A 86 15.14 1.77 20.08
N LEU A 87 14.19 0.82 20.14
CA LEU A 87 14.11 -0.19 21.19
C LEU A 87 14.77 -1.52 20.83
N ILE A 88 15.33 -1.67 19.61
CA ILE A 88 15.97 -2.91 19.19
C ILE A 88 17.17 -3.21 20.09
N ASN A 89 17.15 -4.39 20.72
CA ASN A 89 18.18 -4.89 21.62
C ASN A 89 18.65 -6.32 21.23
N ASP A 90 19.53 -6.93 22.02
CA ASP A 90 20.07 -8.26 21.75
C ASP A 90 19.01 -9.36 21.76
N ALA A 91 18.01 -9.26 22.63
CA ALA A 91 16.92 -10.22 22.67
C ALA A 91 16.06 -10.12 21.40
N HIS A 92 15.71 -8.92 20.96
CA HIS A 92 14.99 -8.69 19.73
C HIS A 92 15.72 -9.28 18.51
N VAL A 93 17.02 -9.01 18.36
CA VAL A 93 17.81 -9.52 17.23
C VAL A 93 17.87 -11.07 17.22
N ARG A 94 17.97 -11.71 18.39
CA ARG A 94 17.87 -13.18 18.47
C ARG A 94 16.49 -13.69 18.03
N MET A 95 15.41 -13.05 18.52
CA MET A 95 14.03 -13.39 18.14
C MET A 95 13.77 -13.18 16.64
N PHE A 96 14.27 -12.09 16.06
CA PHE A 96 14.12 -11.85 14.61
C PHE A 96 14.69 -12.99 13.78
N ARG A 97 15.86 -13.48 14.14
CA ARG A 97 16.47 -14.65 13.46
C ARG A 97 15.72 -15.93 13.73
N GLN A 98 15.35 -16.19 14.99
CA GLN A 98 14.71 -17.43 15.43
C GLN A 98 13.33 -17.61 14.82
N TYR A 99 12.55 -16.52 14.73
CA TYR A 99 11.16 -16.52 14.30
C TYR A 99 10.93 -15.96 12.91
N ASN A 100 12.00 -15.83 12.11
CA ASN A 100 11.95 -15.32 10.73
C ASN A 100 11.17 -13.99 10.64
N VAL A 101 11.55 -13.00 11.46
CA VAL A 101 10.89 -11.69 11.50
C VAL A 101 11.54 -10.76 10.48
N GLN A 102 10.78 -10.33 9.50
CA GLN A 102 11.16 -9.29 8.55
C GLN A 102 10.98 -7.92 9.21
N VAL A 103 12.05 -7.15 9.30
CA VAL A 103 12.05 -5.88 10.04
C VAL A 103 11.96 -4.71 9.07
N GLY A 104 10.92 -3.91 9.22
CA GLY A 104 10.80 -2.58 8.61
C GLY A 104 11.16 -1.51 9.64
N ILE A 105 12.03 -0.57 9.28
CA ILE A 105 12.43 0.55 10.15
C ILE A 105 12.00 1.87 9.53
N SER A 106 11.40 2.74 10.36
CA SER A 106 11.04 4.09 9.95
C SER A 106 12.12 5.09 10.37
N LEU A 107 12.80 5.70 9.39
CA LEU A 107 13.84 6.71 9.60
C LEU A 107 13.85 7.68 8.41
N ASP A 108 13.76 8.99 8.64
CA ASP A 108 13.55 9.96 7.56
C ASP A 108 14.84 10.58 7.00
N GLY A 109 15.98 10.19 7.54
CA GLY A 109 17.29 10.64 7.10
C GLY A 109 18.33 10.56 8.22
N PRO A 110 19.59 10.85 7.91
CA PRO A 110 20.67 10.82 8.89
C PRO A 110 20.65 12.06 9.78
N GLY A 111 21.01 11.89 11.06
CA GLY A 111 21.24 12.97 12.01
C GLY A 111 20.08 13.96 12.09
N GLU A 112 20.32 15.23 11.76
CA GLU A 112 19.32 16.31 11.86
C GLU A 112 18.16 16.21 10.88
N LEU A 113 18.32 15.49 9.78
CA LEU A 113 17.25 15.28 8.82
C LEU A 113 16.10 14.42 9.38
N ASN A 114 16.35 13.76 10.52
CA ASN A 114 15.36 12.97 11.25
C ASN A 114 14.73 13.72 12.45
N ASP A 115 15.04 14.99 12.68
CA ASP A 115 14.61 15.73 13.89
C ASP A 115 13.08 15.85 14.03
N ALA A 116 12.33 15.78 12.92
CA ALA A 116 10.86 15.75 12.96
C ALA A 116 10.29 14.48 13.63
N ARG A 117 11.09 13.41 13.75
CA ARG A 117 10.74 12.21 14.54
C ARG A 117 11.07 12.43 16.02
N TRP A 118 10.40 13.40 16.60
CA TRP A 118 10.64 14.00 17.89
C TRP A 118 10.53 13.01 19.06
N ALA A 119 11.49 13.05 20.00
CA ALA A 119 11.51 12.21 21.19
C ALA A 119 11.46 13.03 22.51
N GLY A 120 10.76 14.16 22.48
CA GLY A 120 10.52 15.03 23.63
C GLY A 120 11.52 16.18 23.79
N THR A 121 12.79 15.99 23.44
CA THR A 121 13.81 17.06 23.34
C THR A 121 14.70 16.81 22.13
N LEU A 122 15.40 17.84 21.64
CA LEU A 122 16.33 17.71 20.51
C LEU A 122 17.45 16.71 20.83
N GLU A 123 17.99 16.74 22.02
CA GLU A 123 19.04 15.82 22.48
C GLU A 123 18.54 14.36 22.42
N ARG A 124 17.40 14.07 23.02
CA ARG A 124 16.78 12.73 22.98
C ARG A 124 16.41 12.29 21.55
N THR A 125 15.98 13.24 20.73
CA THR A 125 15.67 12.96 19.32
C THR A 125 16.92 12.53 18.57
N ARG A 126 18.03 13.21 18.75
CA ARG A 126 19.32 12.85 18.15
C ARG A 126 19.89 11.54 18.70
N GLU A 127 19.74 11.27 20.00
CA GLU A 127 20.07 9.96 20.58
C GLU A 127 19.20 8.83 20.02
N ALA A 128 17.90 9.06 19.85
CA ALA A 128 16.99 8.09 19.26
C ALA A 128 17.38 7.81 17.80
N THR A 129 17.68 8.85 17.02
CA THR A 129 18.18 8.72 15.64
C THR A 129 19.44 7.88 15.57
N ALA A 130 20.43 8.18 16.41
CA ALA A 130 21.69 7.41 16.46
C ALA A 130 21.47 5.94 16.84
N LYS A 131 20.54 5.63 17.75
CA LYS A 131 20.17 4.25 18.09
C LYS A 131 19.52 3.53 16.91
N THR A 132 18.65 4.22 16.17
CA THR A 132 18.00 3.66 14.99
C THR A 132 19.03 3.37 13.88
N GLU A 133 19.96 4.30 13.60
CA GLU A 133 21.04 4.11 12.64
C GLU A 133 21.92 2.91 13.04
N ALA A 134 22.32 2.83 14.32
CA ALA A 134 23.09 1.69 14.83
C ALA A 134 22.33 0.35 14.73
N SER A 135 21.01 0.36 14.88
CA SER A 135 20.17 -0.82 14.70
C SER A 135 20.15 -1.29 13.24
N ILE A 136 20.06 -0.37 12.28
CA ILE A 136 20.13 -0.67 10.85
C ILE A 136 21.50 -1.29 10.51
N GLU A 137 22.60 -0.64 10.92
CA GLU A 137 23.96 -1.15 10.67
C GLU A 137 24.17 -2.52 11.29
N ARG A 138 23.64 -2.75 12.48
CA ARG A 138 23.72 -4.04 13.16
C ARG A 138 22.98 -5.11 12.40
N LEU A 139 21.72 -4.88 12.02
CA LEU A 139 20.92 -5.86 11.28
C LEU A 139 21.56 -6.19 9.93
N CYS A 140 22.12 -5.22 9.22
CA CYS A 140 22.87 -5.46 7.99
C CYS A 140 24.10 -6.35 8.23
N ARG A 141 24.91 -6.05 9.25
CA ARG A 141 26.10 -6.87 9.60
C ARG A 141 25.74 -8.30 10.00
N GLU A 142 24.56 -8.50 10.57
CA GLU A 142 24.07 -9.83 10.97
C GLU A 142 23.36 -10.58 9.84
N GLY A 143 23.33 -10.04 8.62
CA GLY A 143 22.71 -10.66 7.44
C GLY A 143 21.18 -10.63 7.44
N MET A 144 20.59 -9.69 8.18
CA MET A 144 19.15 -9.44 8.27
C MET A 144 18.85 -7.97 7.90
N PRO A 145 19.23 -7.48 6.70
CA PRO A 145 19.03 -6.09 6.33
C PRO A 145 17.55 -5.71 6.45
N PRO A 146 17.22 -4.60 7.13
CA PRO A 146 15.83 -4.16 7.24
C PRO A 146 15.36 -3.49 5.95
N SER A 147 14.05 -3.48 5.71
CA SER A 147 13.44 -2.49 4.81
C SER A 147 13.27 -1.15 5.53
N LEU A 148 13.31 -0.04 4.79
CA LEU A 148 13.12 1.27 5.39
C LEU A 148 11.87 1.96 4.84
N ILE A 149 11.23 2.76 5.71
CA ILE A 149 10.21 3.74 5.33
C ILE A 149 10.77 5.13 5.62
N VAL A 150 10.75 5.98 4.60
CA VAL A 150 11.21 7.37 4.65
C VAL A 150 10.06 8.28 4.26
N THR A 151 9.60 9.13 5.17
CA THR A 151 8.63 10.17 4.85
C THR A 151 9.37 11.44 4.40
N LEU A 152 9.08 11.90 3.19
CA LEU A 152 9.69 13.10 2.63
C LEU A 152 8.92 14.34 3.09
N HIS A 153 9.65 15.27 3.69
CA HIS A 153 9.11 16.53 4.21
C HIS A 153 10.15 17.65 4.09
N ARG A 154 9.76 18.88 4.38
CA ARG A 154 10.66 20.05 4.22
C ARG A 154 11.98 19.93 5.00
N GLY A 155 11.99 19.24 6.13
CA GLY A 155 13.18 19.05 6.95
C GLY A 155 14.23 18.10 6.35
N ASN A 156 13.86 17.23 5.39
CA ASN A 156 14.77 16.25 4.80
C ASN A 156 14.81 16.26 3.27
N ALA A 157 13.83 16.85 2.59
CA ALA A 157 13.69 16.73 1.13
C ALA A 157 13.53 18.08 0.40
N SER A 158 13.78 19.21 1.07
CA SER A 158 14.00 20.49 0.36
C SER A 158 15.27 20.42 -0.49
N ALA A 159 15.35 21.26 -1.52
CA ALA A 159 16.41 21.17 -2.53
C ALA A 159 17.84 21.16 -1.96
N ASP A 160 18.06 21.91 -0.88
CA ASP A 160 19.35 22.00 -0.17
C ASP A 160 19.67 20.72 0.66
N LYS A 161 18.68 19.90 0.99
CA LYS A 161 18.83 18.66 1.77
C LYS A 161 19.03 17.42 0.89
N LEU A 162 18.55 17.45 -0.35
CA LEU A 162 18.62 16.31 -1.26
C LEU A 162 20.04 15.73 -1.43
N PRO A 163 21.13 16.52 -1.55
CA PRO A 163 22.47 15.94 -1.65
C PRO A 163 22.85 15.07 -0.46
N VAL A 164 22.53 15.50 0.76
CA VAL A 164 22.79 14.74 2.00
C VAL A 164 21.97 13.46 2.03
N MET A 165 20.69 13.53 1.62
CA MET A 165 19.82 12.37 1.51
C MET A 165 20.35 11.37 0.48
N HIS A 166 20.78 11.83 -0.69
CA HIS A 166 21.35 10.95 -1.74
C HIS A 166 22.61 10.23 -1.24
N ASP A 167 23.50 10.93 -0.55
CA ASP A 167 24.70 10.30 0.04
C ASP A 167 24.33 9.28 1.12
N TRP A 168 23.29 9.54 1.89
CA TRP A 168 22.79 8.57 2.85
C TRP A 168 22.21 7.32 2.18
N PHE A 169 21.43 7.46 1.11
CA PHE A 169 20.91 6.32 0.33
C PHE A 169 22.03 5.48 -0.29
N ARG A 170 23.10 6.12 -0.81
CA ARG A 170 24.29 5.39 -1.28
C ARG A 170 24.98 4.61 -0.15
N ARG A 171 25.00 5.17 1.07
CA ARG A 171 25.53 4.44 2.25
C ARG A 171 24.62 3.25 2.62
N LEU A 172 23.29 3.41 2.58
CA LEU A 172 22.35 2.31 2.80
C LEU A 172 22.54 1.18 1.78
N ASP A 173 22.71 1.53 0.49
CA ASP A 173 23.01 0.58 -0.59
C ASP A 173 24.33 -0.19 -0.30
N ALA A 174 25.37 0.52 0.07
CA ALA A 174 26.67 -0.07 0.41
C ALA A 174 26.62 -0.96 1.67
N MET A 175 25.70 -0.70 2.60
CA MET A 175 25.47 -1.55 3.78
C MET A 175 24.64 -2.80 3.48
N GLY A 176 24.04 -2.91 2.28
CA GLY A 176 23.23 -4.04 1.87
C GLY A 176 21.74 -3.91 2.21
N VAL A 177 21.24 -2.71 2.53
CA VAL A 177 19.79 -2.46 2.59
C VAL A 177 19.20 -2.69 1.20
N THR A 178 18.12 -3.48 1.13
CA THR A 178 17.56 -3.91 -0.16
C THR A 178 16.33 -3.13 -0.61
N SER A 179 15.61 -2.51 0.32
CA SER A 179 14.34 -1.82 0.03
C SER A 179 14.17 -0.57 0.87
N VAL A 180 13.81 0.53 0.21
CA VAL A 180 13.32 1.76 0.85
C VAL A 180 12.02 2.20 0.18
N ARG A 181 11.01 2.44 1.00
CA ARG A 181 9.75 3.05 0.58
C ARG A 181 9.75 4.54 0.89
N LEU A 182 9.59 5.33 -0.15
CA LEU A 182 9.38 6.77 -0.04
C LEU A 182 7.89 7.07 0.16
N HIS A 183 7.58 7.82 1.20
CA HIS A 183 6.23 8.30 1.48
C HIS A 183 6.13 9.81 1.26
N VAL A 184 5.03 10.25 0.65
CA VAL A 184 4.60 11.64 0.70
C VAL A 184 4.09 11.91 2.10
N LEU A 185 4.38 13.09 2.65
CA LEU A 185 3.85 13.52 3.94
C LEU A 185 2.31 13.61 3.89
N GLU A 186 1.65 13.06 4.89
CA GLU A 186 0.23 13.32 5.14
C GLU A 186 0.07 14.57 5.99
N VAL A 187 -0.80 15.46 5.56
CA VAL A 187 -1.08 16.71 6.26
C VAL A 187 -2.39 16.55 7.03
N ASP A 188 -2.28 16.39 8.34
CA ASP A 188 -3.43 16.19 9.23
C ASP A 188 -3.84 17.44 10.00
N SER A 189 -3.03 18.50 9.92
CA SER A 189 -3.30 19.78 10.57
C SER A 189 -2.64 20.92 9.79
N GLU A 190 -3.13 22.14 10.02
CA GLU A 190 -2.56 23.36 9.43
C GLU A 190 -1.09 23.55 9.84
N ASP A 191 -0.75 23.24 11.09
CA ASP A 191 0.62 23.33 11.59
C ASP A 191 1.56 22.36 10.85
N VAL A 192 1.15 21.11 10.66
CA VAL A 192 1.91 20.12 9.89
C VAL A 192 2.08 20.59 8.44
N GLY A 193 1.04 21.12 7.83
CA GLY A 193 1.07 21.65 6.47
C GLY A 193 2.05 22.82 6.33
N THR A 194 1.99 23.76 7.26
CA THR A 194 2.83 24.96 7.22
C THR A 194 4.32 24.65 7.47
N VAL A 195 4.61 23.78 8.43
CA VAL A 195 5.99 23.53 8.88
C VAL A 195 6.69 22.47 8.05
N TYR A 196 5.99 21.37 7.75
CA TYR A 196 6.62 20.17 7.19
C TYR A 196 6.26 19.86 5.74
N ALA A 197 5.11 20.30 5.23
CA ALA A 197 4.73 19.93 3.89
C ALA A 197 5.61 20.59 2.83
N LEU A 198 6.01 19.80 1.84
CA LEU A 198 6.58 20.27 0.59
C LEU A 198 5.46 20.78 -0.33
N THR A 199 5.76 21.81 -1.12
CA THR A 199 4.86 22.20 -2.20
C THR A 199 4.77 21.08 -3.26
N THR A 200 3.84 21.20 -4.19
CA THR A 200 3.76 20.26 -5.33
C THR A 200 5.06 20.21 -6.12
N GLU A 201 5.66 21.37 -6.40
CA GLU A 201 6.91 21.50 -7.15
C GLU A 201 8.09 20.89 -6.37
N GLU A 202 8.16 21.14 -5.06
CA GLU A 202 9.18 20.56 -4.19
C GLU A 202 9.05 19.03 -4.12
N ASN A 203 7.83 18.50 -4.00
CA ASN A 203 7.57 17.07 -4.06
C ASN A 203 8.01 16.47 -5.41
N VAL A 204 7.63 17.10 -6.53
CA VAL A 204 8.06 16.67 -7.87
C VAL A 204 9.57 16.67 -7.99
N LEU A 205 10.25 17.73 -7.52
CA LEU A 205 11.70 17.81 -7.52
C LEU A 205 12.33 16.67 -6.70
N ALA A 206 11.88 16.46 -5.47
CA ALA A 206 12.42 15.46 -4.56
C ALA A 206 12.23 14.04 -5.13
N PHE A 207 11.00 13.64 -5.44
CA PHE A 207 10.73 12.31 -5.99
C PHE A 207 11.42 12.04 -7.33
N SER A 208 11.47 13.04 -8.22
CA SER A 208 12.21 12.92 -9.49
C SER A 208 13.73 12.81 -9.27
N SER A 209 14.27 13.43 -8.22
CA SER A 209 15.69 13.29 -7.88
C SER A 209 16.02 11.89 -7.36
N PHE A 210 15.14 11.30 -6.54
CA PHE A 210 15.28 9.91 -6.09
C PHE A 210 15.09 8.90 -7.23
N ALA A 211 14.20 9.16 -8.19
CA ALA A 211 14.08 8.32 -9.38
C ALA A 211 15.36 8.29 -10.22
N ARG A 212 16.10 9.41 -10.28
CA ARG A 212 17.43 9.44 -10.92
C ARG A 212 18.51 8.73 -10.09
N LEU A 213 18.48 8.92 -8.76
CA LEU A 213 19.40 8.25 -7.85
C LEU A 213 19.27 6.73 -7.92
N GLU A 214 18.06 6.19 -8.09
CA GLU A 214 17.82 4.75 -8.18
C GLU A 214 18.68 4.07 -9.26
N ALA A 215 18.96 4.77 -10.37
CA ALA A 215 19.80 4.24 -11.45
C ALA A 215 21.28 4.07 -11.04
N GLU A 216 21.72 4.70 -9.96
CA GLU A 216 23.10 4.61 -9.43
C GLU A 216 23.22 3.51 -8.35
N LEU A 217 22.09 3.06 -7.77
CA LEU A 217 22.06 2.07 -6.70
C LEU A 217 22.18 0.65 -7.28
N THR A 218 22.85 -0.23 -6.55
CA THR A 218 23.16 -1.59 -7.01
C THR A 218 22.27 -2.65 -6.33
N THR A 219 22.04 -2.50 -5.05
CA THR A 219 21.28 -3.44 -4.20
C THR A 219 19.95 -2.85 -3.77
N LEU A 220 19.99 -1.59 -3.36
CA LEU A 220 18.83 -0.87 -2.84
C LEU A 220 17.80 -0.57 -3.94
N ARG A 221 16.55 -0.96 -3.71
CA ARG A 221 15.40 -0.62 -4.55
C ARG A 221 14.51 0.39 -3.87
N LEU A 222 13.97 1.30 -4.67
CA LEU A 222 12.93 2.23 -4.23
C LEU A 222 11.58 1.67 -4.66
N ASP A 223 10.91 0.95 -3.76
CA ASP A 223 9.67 0.19 -4.02
C ASP A 223 8.61 0.99 -4.76
N LEU A 224 8.54 2.30 -4.50
CA LEU A 224 7.60 3.18 -5.17
C LEU A 224 7.77 3.18 -6.69
N PHE A 225 9.01 3.21 -7.18
CA PHE A 225 9.26 3.24 -8.63
C PHE A 225 9.08 1.86 -9.26
N ASP A 226 9.33 0.79 -8.50
CA ASP A 226 8.97 -0.57 -8.92
C ASP A 226 7.45 -0.70 -9.06
N ASP A 227 6.66 -0.20 -8.09
CA ASP A 227 5.20 -0.15 -8.19
C ASP A 227 4.76 0.58 -9.47
N LEU A 228 5.31 1.77 -9.76
CA LEU A 228 4.95 2.54 -10.96
C LEU A 228 5.26 1.79 -12.26
N ARG A 229 6.42 1.13 -12.35
CA ARG A 229 6.82 0.30 -13.50
C ARG A 229 5.88 -0.89 -13.67
N ASN A 230 5.61 -1.63 -12.59
CA ASN A 230 4.72 -2.79 -12.59
C ASN A 230 3.31 -2.40 -13.03
N LEU A 231 2.76 -1.30 -12.53
CA LEU A 231 1.46 -0.78 -12.92
C LEU A 231 1.40 -0.44 -14.42
N LEU A 232 2.45 0.18 -14.97
CA LEU A 232 2.50 0.54 -16.39
C LEU A 232 2.60 -0.67 -17.32
N VAL A 233 3.13 -1.80 -16.88
CA VAL A 233 3.10 -3.05 -17.65
C VAL A 233 1.87 -3.93 -17.33
N GLY A 234 1.07 -3.54 -16.34
CA GLY A 234 -0.17 -4.24 -15.96
C GLY A 234 0.04 -5.45 -15.07
N THR A 235 1.13 -5.47 -14.28
CA THR A 235 1.44 -6.47 -13.24
C THR A 235 1.27 -5.83 -11.87
N ASP A 236 0.03 -5.67 -11.42
CA ASP A 236 -0.34 -4.95 -10.20
C ASP A 236 -0.59 -5.84 -8.98
N ASP A 237 -0.42 -7.17 -9.10
CA ASP A 237 -0.73 -8.12 -8.03
C ASP A 237 0.15 -7.91 -6.76
N ASP A 238 1.40 -7.49 -6.92
CA ASP A 238 2.37 -7.29 -5.84
C ASP A 238 2.56 -5.81 -5.44
N THR A 239 1.76 -4.91 -5.99
CA THR A 239 1.85 -3.48 -5.66
C THR A 239 1.25 -3.17 -4.30
N THR A 240 1.67 -2.04 -3.70
CA THR A 240 1.18 -1.66 -2.38
C THR A 240 -0.29 -1.26 -2.35
N CYS A 241 -0.86 -1.23 -1.14
CA CYS A 241 -2.29 -1.01 -0.90
C CYS A 241 -2.86 0.24 -1.60
N VAL A 242 -2.08 1.30 -1.74
CA VAL A 242 -2.53 2.57 -2.36
C VAL A 242 -2.88 2.42 -3.84
N TRP A 243 -2.38 1.39 -4.52
CA TRP A 243 -2.65 1.07 -5.92
C TRP A 243 -3.74 0.02 -6.12
N ASN A 244 -4.23 -0.59 -5.02
CA ASN A 244 -5.13 -1.75 -5.03
C ASN A 244 -6.59 -1.42 -4.69
N ALA A 245 -7.11 -0.30 -5.16
CA ALA A 245 -8.50 0.11 -4.92
C ALA A 245 -8.85 0.10 -3.42
N CYS A 246 -8.08 0.81 -2.60
CA CYS A 246 -8.30 0.92 -1.16
C CYS A 246 -9.48 1.82 -0.86
N ASP A 247 -10.62 1.21 -0.50
CA ASP A 247 -11.74 1.88 0.12
C ASP A 247 -11.73 1.54 1.61
N PRO A 248 -11.64 2.54 2.53
CA PRO A 248 -11.48 2.26 3.95
C PRO A 248 -12.68 1.54 4.58
N TYR A 249 -13.85 1.64 3.97
CA TYR A 249 -15.09 1.09 4.56
C TYR A 249 -15.52 -0.24 3.96
N THR A 250 -15.10 -0.56 2.76
CA THR A 250 -15.65 -1.70 2.01
C THR A 250 -14.62 -2.67 1.49
N THR A 251 -13.40 -2.23 1.11
CA THR A 251 -12.37 -3.12 0.55
C THR A 251 -11.41 -3.66 1.59
N ARG A 252 -10.75 -4.77 1.24
CA ARG A 252 -9.77 -5.44 2.11
C ARG A 252 -8.32 -5.05 1.81
N ALA A 253 -8.09 -3.89 1.21
CA ALA A 253 -6.73 -3.48 0.86
C ALA A 253 -5.80 -3.34 2.07
N VAL A 254 -6.33 -2.90 3.22
CA VAL A 254 -5.65 -2.97 4.53
C VAL A 254 -6.65 -3.42 5.58
N GLN A 255 -6.21 -4.34 6.44
CA GLN A 255 -6.95 -4.82 7.58
C GLN A 255 -6.14 -4.61 8.84
N GLY A 256 -6.74 -3.97 9.86
CA GLY A 256 -6.16 -3.81 11.17
C GLY A 256 -6.81 -4.74 12.18
N VAL A 257 -6.03 -5.18 13.15
CA VAL A 257 -6.49 -5.89 14.35
C VAL A 257 -5.92 -5.17 15.57
N GLU A 258 -6.81 -4.68 16.42
CA GLU A 258 -6.44 -4.00 17.67
C GLU A 258 -6.15 -5.01 18.79
N GLY A 259 -5.57 -4.54 19.90
CA GLY A 259 -5.20 -5.36 21.04
C GLY A 259 -6.34 -6.18 21.67
N THR A 260 -7.59 -5.82 21.44
CA THR A 260 -8.77 -6.57 21.86
C THR A 260 -9.22 -7.65 20.87
N GLY A 261 -8.51 -7.82 19.75
CA GLY A 261 -8.96 -8.65 18.63
C GLY A 261 -10.05 -8.02 17.78
N GLN A 262 -10.39 -6.75 18.01
CA GLN A 262 -11.34 -6.00 17.20
C GLN A 262 -10.72 -5.65 15.83
N ALA A 263 -11.49 -5.83 14.76
CA ALA A 263 -11.08 -5.37 13.44
C ALA A 263 -11.10 -3.84 13.37
N SER A 264 -10.11 -3.27 12.68
CA SER A 264 -10.02 -1.83 12.46
C SER A 264 -9.55 -1.51 11.04
N ASN A 265 -9.58 -0.24 10.69
CA ASN A 265 -9.08 0.25 9.41
C ASN A 265 -7.62 0.72 9.51
N CYS A 266 -7.01 0.97 8.35
CA CYS A 266 -5.73 1.64 8.27
C CYS A 266 -5.74 2.97 9.05
N GLY A 267 -4.68 3.23 9.82
CA GLY A 267 -4.55 4.46 10.62
C GLY A 267 -4.61 5.74 9.81
N ARG A 268 -4.26 5.70 8.52
CA ARG A 268 -4.37 6.86 7.60
C ARG A 268 -5.80 7.28 7.31
N THR A 269 -6.73 6.35 7.37
CA THR A 269 -8.16 6.59 7.10
C THR A 269 -9.00 6.60 8.36
N ASN A 270 -8.47 6.09 9.47
CA ASN A 270 -9.12 6.08 10.79
C ASN A 270 -8.53 7.16 11.71
N LYS A 271 -8.52 8.41 11.24
CA LYS A 271 -7.90 9.54 11.95
C LYS A 271 -8.63 9.93 13.23
N ASP A 272 -9.91 9.61 13.32
CA ASP A 272 -10.73 9.93 14.51
C ASP A 272 -10.56 8.91 15.65
N GLY A 273 -9.76 7.86 15.44
CA GLY A 273 -9.57 6.80 16.43
C GLY A 273 -10.78 5.89 16.63
N ILE A 274 -11.71 5.92 15.69
CA ILE A 274 -12.91 5.09 15.71
C ILE A 274 -12.57 3.79 14.99
N ASP A 275 -12.84 2.66 15.65
CA ASP A 275 -12.72 1.35 15.04
C ASP A 275 -13.87 1.14 14.05
N PHE A 276 -13.55 0.82 12.81
CA PHE A 276 -14.54 0.54 11.79
C PHE A 276 -14.67 -0.96 11.56
N VAL A 277 -15.89 -1.44 11.62
CA VAL A 277 -16.22 -2.74 11.02
C VAL A 277 -16.45 -2.50 9.54
N LYS A 278 -15.63 -3.09 8.69
CA LYS A 278 -15.84 -3.03 7.24
C LYS A 278 -17.15 -3.72 6.86
N ALA A 279 -17.76 -3.27 5.77
CA ALA A 279 -18.94 -3.89 5.21
C ALA A 279 -18.69 -5.38 4.90
N ALA A 280 -19.71 -6.21 5.07
CA ALA A 280 -19.62 -7.65 4.82
C ALA A 280 -19.32 -7.99 3.34
N ARG A 281 -19.70 -7.09 2.43
CA ARG A 281 -19.41 -7.19 0.99
C ARG A 281 -18.56 -6.03 0.55
N PRO A 282 -17.52 -6.27 -0.28
CA PRO A 282 -16.75 -5.19 -0.88
C PRO A 282 -17.65 -4.31 -1.75
N GLY A 283 -17.45 -2.99 -1.67
CA GLY A 283 -17.98 -2.02 -2.60
C GLY A 283 -16.86 -1.23 -3.21
N PHE A 284 -17.05 -0.71 -4.39
CA PHE A 284 -16.08 0.07 -5.12
C PHE A 284 -16.65 1.41 -5.58
N GLU A 285 -17.64 1.92 -4.84
CA GLU A 285 -18.39 3.14 -5.16
C GLU A 285 -17.45 4.34 -5.30
N ARG A 286 -16.43 4.43 -4.45
CA ARG A 286 -15.39 5.48 -4.57
C ARG A 286 -14.76 5.48 -5.95
N TYR A 287 -14.41 4.32 -6.49
CA TYR A 287 -13.69 4.20 -7.76
C TYR A 287 -14.59 4.45 -8.96
N LEU A 288 -15.85 4.03 -8.89
CA LEU A 288 -16.88 4.35 -9.87
C LEU A 288 -17.13 5.87 -9.89
N ALA A 289 -17.26 6.49 -8.71
CA ALA A 289 -17.44 7.93 -8.58
C ALA A 289 -16.21 8.70 -9.11
N LEU A 290 -14.99 8.31 -8.76
CA LEU A 290 -13.77 8.93 -9.24
C LEU A 290 -13.66 8.88 -10.77
N TYR A 291 -13.99 7.75 -11.39
CA TYR A 291 -13.95 7.60 -12.85
C TYR A 291 -14.95 8.52 -13.55
N MET A 292 -16.15 8.70 -12.97
CA MET A 292 -17.22 9.51 -13.56
C MET A 292 -17.10 10.98 -13.26
N THR A 293 -16.43 11.37 -12.17
CA THR A 293 -16.32 12.77 -11.73
C THR A 293 -15.21 13.51 -12.49
N PRO A 294 -15.46 14.71 -13.04
CA PRO A 294 -14.45 15.54 -13.65
C PRO A 294 -13.28 15.86 -12.72
N GLN A 295 -12.08 16.06 -13.31
CA GLN A 295 -10.86 16.29 -12.51
C GLN A 295 -10.90 17.60 -11.73
N GLU A 296 -11.55 18.63 -12.25
CA GLU A 296 -11.78 19.93 -11.58
C GLU A 296 -12.67 19.83 -10.34
N HIS A 297 -13.42 18.71 -10.20
CA HIS A 297 -14.29 18.43 -9.07
C HIS A 297 -13.78 17.28 -8.20
N GLY A 298 -12.47 17.06 -8.15
CA GLY A 298 -11.85 16.05 -7.29
C GLY A 298 -11.87 14.61 -7.85
N GLY A 299 -12.39 14.42 -9.07
CA GLY A 299 -12.45 13.12 -9.73
C GLY A 299 -11.25 12.80 -10.62
N CYS A 300 -11.38 11.74 -11.42
CA CYS A 300 -10.34 11.22 -12.32
C CYS A 300 -10.83 11.05 -13.76
N SER A 301 -11.99 11.58 -14.12
CA SER A 301 -12.57 11.40 -15.46
C SER A 301 -11.59 11.80 -16.56
N GLY A 302 -11.43 10.95 -17.57
CA GLY A 302 -10.52 11.15 -18.69
C GLY A 302 -9.02 11.01 -18.39
N CYS A 303 -8.62 10.68 -17.17
CA CYS A 303 -7.21 10.49 -16.82
C CYS A 303 -6.70 9.14 -17.38
N ARG A 304 -5.66 9.19 -18.25
CA ARG A 304 -5.08 7.96 -18.82
C ARG A 304 -4.36 7.07 -17.81
N PHE A 305 -4.04 7.60 -16.62
CA PHE A 305 -3.40 6.86 -15.54
C PHE A 305 -4.40 6.34 -14.50
N PHE A 306 -5.72 6.53 -14.70
CA PHE A 306 -6.72 6.12 -13.71
C PHE A 306 -6.62 4.64 -13.37
N LEU A 307 -6.49 3.78 -14.39
CA LEU A 307 -6.42 2.33 -14.19
C LEU A 307 -5.26 1.91 -13.26
N MET A 308 -4.11 2.58 -13.34
CA MET A 308 -2.95 2.35 -12.49
C MET A 308 -3.08 3.04 -11.14
N CYS A 309 -3.42 4.35 -11.16
CA CYS A 309 -3.42 5.22 -9.98
C CYS A 309 -4.63 5.01 -9.07
N LYS A 310 -5.81 4.74 -9.63
CA LYS A 310 -7.09 4.56 -8.91
C LYS A 310 -7.39 5.69 -7.89
N GLY A 311 -6.93 6.94 -8.17
CA GLY A 311 -7.10 8.08 -7.28
C GLY A 311 -6.18 8.07 -6.05
N GLN A 312 -5.31 7.06 -5.90
CA GLN A 312 -4.31 6.93 -4.84
C GLN A 312 -4.92 6.84 -3.43
N CYS A 313 -4.13 7.05 -2.39
CA CYS A 313 -4.53 6.86 -0.99
C CYS A 313 -5.71 7.77 -0.60
N PRO A 314 -6.81 7.23 -0.08
CA PRO A 314 -7.91 8.04 0.46
C PRO A 314 -7.52 8.86 1.70
N GLY A 315 -6.44 8.48 2.42
CA GLY A 315 -5.91 9.25 3.53
C GLY A 315 -5.28 10.60 3.14
N THR A 316 -4.96 10.79 1.85
CA THR A 316 -4.44 12.04 1.29
C THR A 316 -5.43 12.70 0.32
N ALA A 317 -6.72 12.44 0.50
CA ALA A 317 -7.76 12.95 -0.40
C ALA A 317 -7.94 14.47 -0.26
N ILE A 318 -8.27 15.12 -1.37
CA ILE A 318 -8.60 16.54 -1.42
C ILE A 318 -9.68 16.86 -0.38
N ASP A 319 -9.50 17.96 0.35
CA ASP A 319 -10.40 18.45 1.40
C ASP A 319 -10.67 17.45 2.53
N GLY A 320 -9.79 16.44 2.71
CA GLY A 320 -9.99 15.37 3.68
C GLY A 320 -11.19 14.45 3.37
N ASP A 321 -11.86 14.63 2.25
CA ASP A 321 -12.95 13.76 1.82
C ASP A 321 -12.40 12.52 1.10
N TRP A 322 -12.43 11.37 1.77
CA TRP A 322 -11.90 10.10 1.29
C TRP A 322 -12.46 9.67 -0.09
N ARG A 323 -13.59 10.22 -0.51
CA ARG A 323 -14.22 9.97 -1.83
C ARG A 323 -13.46 10.63 -2.97
N ASN A 324 -12.76 11.73 -2.69
CA ASN A 324 -11.96 12.46 -3.68
C ASN A 324 -10.64 11.72 -4.00
N ARG A 325 -10.01 12.10 -5.12
CA ARG A 325 -8.64 11.68 -5.40
C ARG A 325 -7.66 12.36 -4.43
N THR A 326 -6.45 11.84 -4.39
CA THR A 326 -5.34 12.42 -3.63
C THR A 326 -5.05 13.88 -4.03
N GLU A 327 -4.71 14.73 -3.07
CA GLU A 327 -4.19 16.10 -3.30
C GLU A 327 -2.86 16.12 -4.06
N HIS A 328 -2.07 15.01 -3.96
CA HIS A 328 -0.78 14.86 -4.66
C HIS A 328 -0.91 14.37 -6.11
N CYS A 329 -2.07 14.59 -6.75
CA CYS A 329 -2.37 14.09 -8.10
C CYS A 329 -1.32 14.51 -9.14
N ASP A 330 -0.83 15.75 -9.09
CA ASP A 330 0.13 16.28 -10.08
C ASP A 330 1.52 15.64 -9.90
N LEU A 331 1.93 15.34 -8.67
CA LEU A 331 3.13 14.54 -8.42
C LEU A 331 3.02 13.18 -9.11
N TRP A 332 1.95 12.43 -8.81
CA TRP A 332 1.78 11.07 -9.37
C TRP A 332 1.68 11.07 -10.88
N LYS A 333 0.96 12.01 -11.48
CA LYS A 333 0.92 12.17 -12.94
C LYS A 333 2.30 12.43 -13.52
N THR A 334 3.12 13.25 -12.86
CA THR A 334 4.47 13.56 -13.32
C THR A 334 5.37 12.34 -13.28
N LEU A 335 5.32 11.58 -12.18
CA LEU A 335 6.12 10.34 -12.06
C LEU A 335 5.67 9.27 -13.06
N PHE A 336 4.37 9.07 -13.25
CA PHE A 336 3.86 8.14 -14.28
C PHE A 336 4.29 8.56 -15.69
N ARG A 337 4.25 9.86 -16.04
CA ARG A 337 4.71 10.35 -17.34
C ARG A 337 6.19 10.08 -17.54
N ALA A 338 7.02 10.36 -16.55
CA ALA A 338 8.46 10.12 -16.64
C ALA A 338 8.79 8.63 -16.86
N GLN A 339 8.05 7.71 -16.20
CA GLN A 339 8.22 6.28 -16.42
C GLN A 339 7.64 5.85 -17.79
N GLU A 340 6.48 6.39 -18.19
CA GLU A 340 5.87 6.14 -19.50
C GLU A 340 6.83 6.51 -20.65
N GLU A 341 7.49 7.68 -20.57
CA GLU A 341 8.48 8.13 -21.55
C GLU A 341 9.64 7.14 -21.65
N GLN A 342 10.16 6.63 -20.53
CA GLN A 342 11.23 5.63 -20.56
C GLN A 342 10.81 4.33 -21.24
N PHE A 343 9.55 3.88 -21.10
CA PHE A 343 9.04 2.71 -21.82
C PHE A 343 8.98 2.99 -23.33
N LEU A 344 8.44 4.13 -23.72
CA LEU A 344 8.30 4.53 -25.13
C LEU A 344 9.67 4.70 -25.81
N ASP A 345 10.67 5.25 -25.13
CA ASP A 345 12.04 5.39 -25.65
C ASP A 345 12.72 4.03 -25.92
N ARG A 346 12.30 2.98 -25.21
CA ARG A 346 12.73 1.60 -25.47
C ARG A 346 11.90 0.88 -26.53
N GLY A 347 10.88 1.56 -27.09
CA GLY A 347 9.95 0.97 -28.06
C GLY A 347 8.88 0.06 -27.42
N GLU A 348 8.71 0.14 -26.09
CA GLU A 348 7.71 -0.61 -25.33
C GLU A 348 6.45 0.25 -25.17
N VAL A 349 5.25 -0.36 -25.31
CA VAL A 349 3.98 0.37 -25.16
C VAL A 349 3.40 0.11 -23.78
N PRO A 350 3.49 1.10 -22.85
CA PRO A 350 2.90 0.94 -21.52
C PRO A 350 1.38 0.97 -21.58
N LEU A 351 0.73 0.43 -20.53
CA LEU A 351 -0.72 0.30 -20.46
C LEU A 351 -1.44 1.66 -20.61
N SER A 352 -0.87 2.74 -20.10
CA SER A 352 -1.40 4.11 -20.21
C SER A 352 -1.52 4.60 -21.67
N ALA A 353 -0.65 4.10 -22.56
CA ALA A 353 -0.61 4.42 -23.99
C ALA A 353 -1.21 3.28 -24.87
N SER A 354 -1.57 2.13 -24.27
CA SER A 354 -2.11 0.97 -24.99
C SER A 354 -3.50 1.28 -25.57
N PRO A 355 -3.80 0.81 -26.80
CA PRO A 355 -5.14 0.86 -27.37
C PRO A 355 -6.15 0.08 -26.53
N ASP A 356 -5.73 -0.97 -25.83
CA ASP A 356 -6.58 -1.87 -25.02
C ASP A 356 -6.99 -1.24 -23.69
N ARG A 357 -6.32 -0.15 -23.26
CA ARG A 357 -6.55 0.50 -21.98
C ARG A 357 -8.03 0.75 -21.67
N ARG A 358 -8.75 1.32 -22.64
CA ARG A 358 -10.19 1.64 -22.45
C ARG A 358 -11.05 0.40 -22.26
N GLY A 359 -10.75 -0.69 -22.96
CA GLY A 359 -11.44 -1.97 -22.79
C GLY A 359 -11.23 -2.53 -21.38
N ILE A 360 -9.98 -2.47 -20.88
CA ILE A 360 -9.64 -2.91 -19.53
C ILE A 360 -10.33 -2.01 -18.48
N GLU A 361 -10.35 -0.69 -18.66
CA GLU A 361 -11.07 0.24 -17.77
C GLU A 361 -12.57 -0.11 -17.68
N GLN A 362 -13.23 -0.38 -18.80
CA GLN A 362 -14.65 -0.75 -18.83
C GLN A 362 -14.89 -2.09 -18.12
N ALA A 363 -14.01 -3.07 -18.29
CA ALA A 363 -14.10 -4.35 -17.60
C ALA A 363 -13.94 -4.17 -16.07
N PHE A 364 -13.00 -3.34 -15.62
CA PHE A 364 -12.86 -2.99 -14.19
C PHE A 364 -14.15 -2.36 -13.65
N LEU A 365 -14.71 -1.37 -14.34
CA LEU A 365 -15.96 -0.72 -13.92
C LEU A 365 -17.10 -1.72 -13.79
N ALA A 366 -17.21 -2.67 -14.75
CA ALA A 366 -18.24 -3.70 -14.71
C ALA A 366 -18.08 -4.65 -13.52
N LEU A 367 -16.85 -5.04 -13.18
CA LEU A 367 -16.54 -5.89 -12.03
C LEU A 367 -16.76 -5.13 -10.70
N TRP A 368 -16.28 -3.91 -10.60
CA TRP A 368 -16.50 -3.07 -9.42
C TRP A 368 -17.98 -2.78 -9.15
N ALA A 369 -18.78 -2.59 -10.20
CA ALA A 369 -20.22 -2.42 -10.04
C ALA A 369 -20.93 -3.69 -9.49
N GLN A 370 -20.27 -4.85 -9.58
CA GLN A 370 -20.71 -6.13 -9.01
C GLN A 370 -20.09 -6.40 -7.64
N GLY A 371 -19.24 -5.49 -7.12
CA GLY A 371 -18.50 -5.67 -5.87
C GLY A 371 -17.32 -6.65 -5.98
N GLU A 372 -16.84 -6.92 -7.19
CA GLU A 372 -15.73 -7.83 -7.43
C GLU A 372 -14.40 -7.10 -7.42
N SER A 373 -13.47 -7.56 -6.56
CA SER A 373 -12.09 -7.09 -6.52
C SER A 373 -11.25 -7.88 -7.51
N THR A 374 -10.46 -7.16 -8.31
CA THR A 374 -9.57 -7.79 -9.28
C THR A 374 -8.32 -6.95 -9.52
N SER A 375 -7.29 -7.57 -10.12
CA SER A 375 -6.08 -6.91 -10.61
C SER A 375 -6.16 -6.66 -12.13
N ILE A 376 -5.28 -5.83 -12.66
CA ILE A 376 -5.15 -5.61 -14.11
C ILE A 376 -4.87 -6.93 -14.82
N ALA A 377 -3.97 -7.75 -14.27
CA ALA A 377 -3.67 -9.08 -14.78
C ALA A 377 -4.92 -10.00 -14.74
N GLY A 378 -5.72 -9.92 -13.67
CA GLY A 378 -6.98 -10.64 -13.54
C GLY A 378 -8.00 -10.26 -14.60
N VAL A 379 -8.18 -8.96 -14.86
CA VAL A 379 -9.09 -8.47 -15.91
C VAL A 379 -8.62 -8.92 -17.29
N ARG A 380 -7.33 -8.87 -17.60
CA ARG A 380 -6.79 -9.34 -18.87
C ARG A 380 -7.12 -10.82 -19.10
N ARG A 381 -6.86 -11.68 -18.11
CA ARG A 381 -7.24 -13.11 -18.19
C ARG A 381 -8.73 -13.30 -18.44
N TRP A 382 -9.57 -12.58 -17.70
CA TRP A 382 -11.03 -12.62 -17.85
C TRP A 382 -11.50 -12.18 -19.26
N MET A 383 -10.87 -11.17 -19.86
CA MET A 383 -11.17 -10.72 -21.23
C MET A 383 -10.75 -11.77 -22.27
N ASP A 384 -9.57 -12.38 -22.12
CA ASP A 384 -9.05 -13.43 -23.00
C ASP A 384 -9.94 -14.66 -22.98
N GLU A 385 -10.40 -15.10 -21.83
CA GLU A 385 -11.32 -16.23 -21.67
C GLU A 385 -12.65 -16.00 -22.39
N ARG A 386 -13.21 -14.79 -22.30
CA ARG A 386 -14.44 -14.41 -23.00
C ARG A 386 -14.25 -14.26 -24.52
N GLY A 387 -13.11 -13.72 -24.94
CA GLY A 387 -12.75 -13.63 -26.35
C GLY A 387 -12.64 -15.01 -26.99
N ASN A 388 -12.01 -15.97 -26.31
CA ASN A 388 -11.88 -17.35 -26.76
C ASN A 388 -13.23 -18.08 -26.76
N ALA A 389 -14.10 -17.85 -25.78
CA ALA A 389 -15.45 -18.43 -25.74
C ALA A 389 -16.33 -17.91 -26.89
N ALA A 390 -16.24 -16.62 -27.21
CA ALA A 390 -16.97 -16.02 -28.35
C ALA A 390 -16.46 -16.52 -29.72
N GLY A 391 -15.14 -16.77 -29.82
CA GLY A 391 -14.54 -17.34 -31.05
C GLY A 391 -14.89 -18.79 -31.31
N GLN A 392 -15.24 -19.57 -30.28
CA GLN A 392 -15.65 -20.98 -30.44
C GLN A 392 -17.12 -21.18 -30.86
N THR A 393 -17.96 -20.14 -30.77
CA THR A 393 -19.36 -20.19 -31.17
C THR A 393 -19.61 -19.81 -32.62
N THR A 394 -18.60 -19.42 -33.40
CA THR A 394 -18.69 -19.03 -34.81
C THR A 394 -17.99 -20.00 -35.76
N GLY A 395 -18.02 -21.29 -35.46
CA GLY A 395 -17.65 -22.32 -36.43
C GLY A 395 -18.82 -22.57 -37.40
N PRO A 396 -18.62 -22.54 -38.75
CA PRO A 396 -19.71 -22.74 -39.69
C PRO A 396 -20.17 -24.19 -39.65
N SER A 397 -21.42 -24.43 -39.22
CA SER A 397 -22.09 -25.67 -39.50
C SER A 397 -22.46 -25.71 -41.00
N GLY A 398 -21.53 -26.17 -41.81
CA GLY A 398 -21.86 -26.66 -43.14
C GLY A 398 -22.72 -27.93 -43.00
N ARG A 399 -23.95 -27.85 -43.31
CA ARG A 399 -24.75 -29.01 -43.73
C ARG A 399 -25.22 -28.78 -45.13
N GLU A 400 -24.59 -29.50 -46.03
CA GLU A 400 -25.11 -29.83 -47.36
C GLU A 400 -26.33 -30.70 -47.22
N GLY A 401 -27.21 -30.57 -48.22
CA GLY A 401 -28.53 -31.14 -48.31
C GLY A 401 -28.60 -32.65 -48.51
N GLY A 402 -29.79 -33.16 -48.31
CA GLY A 402 -30.19 -34.51 -48.61
C GLY A 402 -31.72 -34.61 -48.54
N GLU A 403 -32.33 -34.79 -49.67
CA GLU A 403 -33.75 -34.82 -49.98
C GLU A 403 -34.53 -35.97 -49.33
N ALA A 404 -35.84 -35.71 -49.16
CA ALA A 404 -37.01 -36.45 -49.66
C ALA A 404 -37.74 -37.44 -48.74
N HIS A 405 -39.08 -37.25 -48.82
CA HIS A 405 -40.24 -38.16 -48.65
C HIS A 405 -40.57 -38.69 -47.23
N GLY A 406 -41.75 -38.52 -46.78
CA GLY A 406 -43.06 -38.79 -47.14
C GLY A 406 -43.96 -39.12 -45.97
N ASP A 407 -45.14 -38.55 -45.99
CA ASP A 407 -46.42 -39.05 -45.53
C ASP A 407 -46.76 -39.43 -44.03
N THR A 408 -47.73 -38.70 -43.55
CA THR A 408 -49.10 -39.07 -43.12
C THR A 408 -49.38 -39.33 -41.63
N HIS A 409 -50.41 -38.56 -41.15
CA HIS A 409 -51.44 -38.89 -40.14
C HIS A 409 -50.93 -39.14 -38.68
N GLY A 410 -51.53 -38.59 -37.66
CA GLY A 410 -52.84 -38.14 -37.35
C GLY A 410 -52.96 -37.93 -35.86
N ASP A 411 -53.91 -37.11 -35.55
CA ASP A 411 -54.70 -37.05 -34.29
C ASP A 411 -54.08 -36.62 -32.94
N THR A 412 -54.61 -35.49 -32.54
CA THR A 412 -54.88 -35.01 -31.20
C THR A 412 -55.86 -35.94 -30.42
N PRO A 413 -56.27 -35.70 -29.16
CA PRO A 413 -55.96 -34.66 -28.16
C PRO A 413 -56.01 -35.10 -26.68
N HIS A 414 -56.03 -34.07 -25.76
CA HIS A 414 -56.43 -34.05 -24.36
C HIS A 414 -55.44 -34.65 -23.36
N GLY A 415 -55.24 -34.11 -22.19
CA GLY A 415 -55.85 -33.08 -21.37
C GLY A 415 -55.26 -33.19 -19.97
N ASP A 416 -55.32 -32.08 -19.26
CA ASP A 416 -55.38 -31.87 -17.79
C ASP A 416 -54.52 -32.68 -16.83
N ALA A 417 -53.62 -31.99 -16.12
CA ALA A 417 -53.73 -31.63 -14.70
C ALA A 417 -52.50 -30.80 -14.30
#